data_1dc9d7d1d8db164bebb8343ffd14a1d4
#
_entry.id   1dc9d7d1d8db164bebb8343ffd14a1d4
#
_cell.length_a   1.000
_cell.length_b   1.000
_cell.length_c   1.000
_cell.angle_alpha   90.00
_cell.angle_beta   90.00
_cell.angle_gamma   90.00
#
_symmetry.space_group_name_H-M   'P 1'
#
loop_
_entity.id
_entity.type
_entity.pdbx_description
1 polymer ?
#
loop_
_entity_poly.entity_id
_entity_poly.type
_entity_poly.pdbx_seq_one_letter_code
_entity_poly.pdbx_strand_id
1 'polypeptide(L)'
;MSDDTNATRTAKRFAFLVHPRADVATDMGRVWRPLGQIPSAAWDWGLRRLPVPPQLLATVRRRDTEPSSGPEGWVLVVPVGARQLLTEDRRWTVSKIEQGIDRAQELGAEIVGLGALTAPVTGAGRLLRPRPGITMTTGNAFTAHLTVEGLRRLLPAAPGSHIAIVGATGSVGSCVVRLLADEPLGSTLTLIARGEQRLTSLAASLNDRGTGLEVRTSTSLDAVRDADLVLLLTSAADAVIGSQHLKRGAVVLDDTQPRNTDPRLLVERPDVLVIDGGVAAIPGIDLRGDIGLPRGLSYACLCETMLMAFDGQHESALGEASVDCQWPLGLPCGRSRDLLVGGHVMSLLVAS
;
A
#
# COMPACT_ATOMS: atom_id res chain seq x y z
N MET A 1 11.70 -12.11 -38.77
CA MET A 1 12.49 -12.87 -37.79
C MET A 1 12.17 -12.24 -36.43
N SER A 2 11.14 -12.75 -35.80
CA SER A 2 10.70 -12.36 -34.45
C SER A 2 11.46 -13.26 -33.47
N ASP A 3 12.41 -12.67 -32.78
CA ASP A 3 13.16 -13.35 -31.70
C ASP A 3 12.22 -13.63 -30.56
N ASP A 4 11.84 -14.90 -30.41
CA ASP A 4 11.09 -15.48 -29.29
C ASP A 4 12.01 -15.55 -28.07
N THR A 5 12.15 -14.44 -27.36
CA THR A 5 12.77 -14.44 -26.01
C THR A 5 11.75 -14.82 -24.93
N ASN A 6 11.11 -15.96 -25.10
CA ASN A 6 10.37 -16.61 -24.00
C ASN A 6 11.33 -17.51 -23.20
N ALA A 7 12.40 -16.93 -22.67
CA ALA A 7 13.19 -17.59 -21.63
C ALA A 7 12.27 -17.78 -20.43
N THR A 8 11.97 -19.03 -20.08
CA THR A 8 11.21 -19.40 -18.88
C THR A 8 11.90 -18.78 -17.65
N ARG A 9 11.37 -17.65 -17.18
CA ARG A 9 11.92 -16.97 -16.01
C ARG A 9 11.72 -17.87 -14.79
N THR A 10 12.79 -18.11 -14.05
CA THR A 10 12.74 -18.93 -12.83
C THR A 10 12.17 -18.10 -11.70
N ALA A 11 11.17 -18.65 -10.99
CA ALA A 11 10.61 -18.01 -9.80
C ALA A 11 11.71 -17.76 -8.74
N LYS A 12 11.65 -16.59 -8.11
CA LYS A 12 12.59 -16.12 -7.11
C LYS A 12 11.99 -16.18 -5.71
N ARG A 13 12.85 -16.18 -4.71
CA ARG A 13 12.42 -15.97 -3.31
C ARG A 13 12.32 -14.51 -3.00
N PHE A 14 11.40 -14.15 -2.10
CA PHE A 14 11.17 -12.76 -1.74
C PHE A 14 11.08 -12.52 -0.24
N ALA A 15 11.28 -11.28 0.16
CA ALA A 15 10.90 -10.78 1.47
C ALA A 15 10.08 -9.50 1.34
N PHE A 16 9.21 -9.28 2.30
CA PHE A 16 8.40 -8.08 2.38
C PHE A 16 8.61 -7.42 3.73
N LEU A 17 9.05 -6.17 3.72
CA LEU A 17 9.36 -5.42 4.93
C LEU A 17 8.12 -4.65 5.39
N VAL A 18 7.80 -4.81 6.67
CA VAL A 18 6.75 -4.07 7.37
C VAL A 18 7.31 -3.45 8.65
N HIS A 19 6.52 -2.63 9.31
CA HIS A 19 6.88 -2.04 10.61
C HIS A 19 5.69 -2.15 11.58
N PRO A 20 5.90 -2.06 12.90
CA PRO A 20 4.83 -1.95 13.88
C PRO A 20 3.96 -0.73 13.59
N ARG A 21 2.67 -0.83 13.87
CA ARG A 21 1.71 0.26 13.70
C ARG A 21 2.03 1.44 14.64
N ALA A 22 1.23 2.50 14.58
CA ALA A 22 1.42 3.68 15.43
C ALA A 22 1.37 3.35 16.92
N ASP A 23 0.54 2.39 17.31
CA ASP A 23 0.49 1.83 18.67
C ASP A 23 1.25 0.50 18.74
N VAL A 24 2.55 0.59 19.01
CA VAL A 24 3.43 -0.57 19.17
C VAL A 24 2.97 -1.49 20.30
N ALA A 25 2.39 -0.94 21.37
CA ALA A 25 1.90 -1.73 22.51
C ALA A 25 0.80 -2.70 22.08
N THR A 26 -0.14 -2.26 21.23
CA THR A 26 -1.18 -3.14 20.69
C THR A 26 -0.59 -4.29 19.87
N ASP A 27 0.41 -4.04 19.03
CA ASP A 27 1.04 -5.08 18.23
C ASP A 27 1.83 -6.06 19.12
N MET A 28 2.56 -5.56 20.10
CA MET A 28 3.26 -6.40 21.08
C MET A 28 2.32 -7.21 21.96
N GLY A 29 1.17 -6.68 22.31
CA GLY A 29 0.12 -7.38 23.05
C GLY A 29 -0.47 -8.58 22.32
N ARG A 30 -0.43 -8.58 20.99
CA ARG A 30 -0.80 -9.75 20.15
C ARG A 30 0.24 -10.85 20.21
N VAL A 31 1.52 -10.50 20.35
CA VAL A 31 2.60 -11.48 20.53
C VAL A 31 2.52 -12.09 21.93
N TRP A 32 2.36 -11.25 22.96
CA TRP A 32 2.20 -11.69 24.33
C TRP A 32 1.47 -10.61 25.14
N ARG A 33 0.31 -10.95 25.73
CA ARG A 33 -0.58 -10.00 26.42
C ARG A 33 0.11 -9.03 27.38
N PRO A 34 1.05 -9.45 28.26
CA PRO A 34 1.74 -8.52 29.15
C PRO A 34 2.53 -7.42 28.43
N LEU A 35 3.06 -7.68 27.24
CA LEU A 35 3.80 -6.68 26.45
C LEU A 35 2.91 -5.53 26.00
N GLY A 36 1.61 -5.78 25.81
CA GLY A 36 0.61 -4.75 25.49
C GLY A 36 0.31 -3.77 26.62
N GLN A 37 0.75 -4.09 27.86
CA GLN A 37 0.60 -3.19 29.01
C GLN A 37 1.75 -2.18 29.13
N ILE A 38 2.84 -2.38 28.37
CA ILE A 38 3.96 -1.46 28.33
C ILE A 38 3.53 -0.25 27.49
N PRO A 39 3.63 0.99 28.01
CA PRO A 39 3.27 2.19 27.26
C PRO A 39 4.04 2.31 25.93
N SER A 40 3.38 2.76 24.85
CA SER A 40 4.01 2.92 23.51
C SER A 40 5.27 3.78 23.57
N ALA A 41 5.31 4.84 24.41
CA ALA A 41 6.53 5.65 24.61
C ALA A 41 7.73 4.85 25.15
N ALA A 42 7.50 3.83 25.99
CA ALA A 42 8.57 2.96 26.47
C ALA A 42 9.05 2.00 25.36
N TRP A 43 8.14 1.53 24.51
CA TRP A 43 8.50 0.78 23.31
C TRP A 43 9.34 1.62 22.36
N ASP A 44 8.91 2.84 22.04
CA ASP A 44 9.64 3.76 21.15
C ASP A 44 11.05 4.04 21.70
N TRP A 45 11.17 4.28 23.03
CA TRP A 45 12.45 4.47 23.69
C TRP A 45 13.34 3.24 23.57
N GLY A 46 12.79 2.04 23.80
CA GLY A 46 13.50 0.76 23.72
C GLY A 46 13.96 0.44 22.29
N LEU A 47 13.07 0.53 21.31
CA LEU A 47 13.36 0.25 19.90
C LEU A 47 14.43 1.20 19.33
N ARG A 48 14.52 2.44 19.86
CA ARG A 48 15.56 3.36 19.45
C ARG A 48 16.94 3.01 20.02
N ARG A 49 17.01 2.49 21.24
CA ARG A 49 18.27 2.29 21.98
C ARG A 49 18.80 0.87 21.94
N LEU A 50 17.91 -0.09 21.85
CA LEU A 50 18.29 -1.50 21.85
C LEU A 50 18.59 -1.99 20.43
N PRO A 51 19.60 -2.83 20.23
CA PRO A 51 19.92 -3.40 18.91
C PRO A 51 18.97 -4.55 18.56
N VAL A 52 17.66 -4.25 18.47
CA VAL A 52 16.66 -5.24 18.08
C VAL A 52 16.81 -5.54 16.59
N PRO A 53 17.05 -6.80 16.19
CA PRO A 53 17.14 -7.16 14.79
C PRO A 53 15.74 -7.25 14.15
N PRO A 54 15.63 -7.19 12.80
CA PRO A 54 14.39 -7.47 12.09
C PRO A 54 13.84 -8.86 12.42
N GLN A 55 12.54 -8.95 12.67
CA GLN A 55 11.86 -10.17 13.13
C GLN A 55 11.03 -10.80 12.02
N LEU A 56 10.99 -12.13 11.98
CA LEU A 56 10.09 -12.88 11.09
C LEU A 56 8.66 -12.81 11.63
N LEU A 57 7.74 -12.28 10.82
CA LEU A 57 6.32 -12.20 11.13
C LEU A 57 5.51 -13.31 10.48
N ALA A 58 5.79 -13.59 9.21
CA ALA A 58 5.06 -14.61 8.45
C ALA A 58 5.95 -15.23 7.36
N THR A 59 5.56 -16.43 6.93
CA THR A 59 6.12 -17.09 5.75
C THR A 59 5.04 -17.25 4.68
N VAL A 60 5.46 -17.24 3.43
CA VAL A 60 4.58 -17.35 2.27
C VAL A 60 5.03 -18.49 1.38
N ARG A 61 4.06 -19.26 0.89
CA ARG A 61 4.29 -20.35 -0.07
C ARG A 61 3.08 -20.51 -0.99
N ARG A 62 3.32 -20.90 -2.23
CA ARG A 62 2.24 -21.37 -3.10
C ARG A 62 1.77 -22.76 -2.65
N ARG A 63 0.48 -23.05 -2.77
CA ARG A 63 -0.10 -24.33 -2.35
C ARG A 63 0.24 -25.48 -3.30
N ASP A 64 0.58 -25.16 -4.53
CA ASP A 64 0.98 -26.12 -5.58
C ASP A 64 2.47 -26.50 -5.52
N THR A 65 3.26 -25.85 -4.64
CA THR A 65 4.66 -26.23 -4.42
C THR A 65 4.80 -27.32 -3.38
N GLU A 66 5.81 -28.19 -3.57
CA GLU A 66 6.11 -29.28 -2.65
C GLU A 66 6.41 -28.76 -1.22
N PRO A 67 5.82 -29.35 -0.17
CA PRO A 67 6.03 -28.93 1.21
C PRO A 67 7.51 -28.91 1.64
N SER A 68 8.32 -29.78 1.07
CA SER A 68 9.77 -29.92 1.35
C SER A 68 10.61 -28.75 0.82
N SER A 69 10.08 -27.96 -0.12
CA SER A 69 10.81 -26.84 -0.75
C SER A 69 11.05 -25.64 0.20
N GLY A 70 10.40 -25.63 1.37
CA GLY A 70 10.44 -24.51 2.30
C GLY A 70 9.60 -23.31 1.85
N PRO A 71 9.70 -22.18 2.54
CA PRO A 71 9.00 -20.95 2.16
C PRO A 71 9.59 -20.31 0.90
N GLU A 72 8.74 -19.73 0.06
CA GLU A 72 9.12 -18.94 -1.11
C GLU A 72 9.25 -17.46 -0.75
N GLY A 73 8.67 -17.05 0.38
CA GLY A 73 8.75 -15.67 0.84
C GLY A 73 8.63 -15.52 2.36
N TRP A 74 9.05 -14.35 2.83
CA TRP A 74 9.05 -13.96 4.24
C TRP A 74 8.48 -12.56 4.42
N VAL A 75 7.69 -12.35 5.48
CA VAL A 75 7.30 -11.02 5.95
C VAL A 75 8.16 -10.70 7.17
N LEU A 76 8.93 -9.61 7.09
CA LEU A 76 9.88 -9.20 8.13
C LEU A 76 9.44 -7.88 8.75
N VAL A 77 9.42 -7.82 10.08
CA VAL A 77 9.16 -6.60 10.84
C VAL A 77 10.48 -5.86 11.07
N VAL A 78 10.60 -4.67 10.51
CA VAL A 78 11.65 -3.70 10.88
C VAL A 78 11.25 -3.10 12.22
N PRO A 79 12.10 -3.16 13.27
CA PRO A 79 11.73 -2.78 14.62
C PRO A 79 11.78 -1.25 14.82
N VAL A 80 10.95 -0.53 14.08
CA VAL A 80 10.76 0.92 14.13
C VAL A 80 9.28 1.23 14.01
N GLY A 81 8.70 1.91 14.99
CA GLY A 81 7.27 2.27 14.96
C GLY A 81 6.95 3.29 13.87
N ALA A 82 5.67 3.34 13.45
CA ALA A 82 5.21 4.25 12.40
C ALA A 82 5.56 5.72 12.69
N ARG A 83 5.38 6.18 13.94
CA ARG A 83 5.74 7.56 14.36
C ARG A 83 7.24 7.80 14.25
N GLN A 84 8.07 6.86 14.72
CA GLN A 84 9.52 6.97 14.64
C GLN A 84 9.99 7.06 13.18
N LEU A 85 9.42 6.27 12.26
CA LEU A 85 9.72 6.35 10.84
C LEU A 85 9.52 7.77 10.27
N LEU A 86 8.52 8.50 10.76
CA LEU A 86 8.18 9.84 10.27
C LEU A 86 8.88 10.98 11.00
N THR A 87 9.29 10.80 12.27
CA THR A 87 9.80 11.88 13.14
C THR A 87 11.27 11.79 13.48
N GLU A 88 11.87 10.60 13.40
CA GLU A 88 13.27 10.37 13.72
C GLU A 88 14.20 10.79 12.57
N ASP A 89 15.50 10.85 12.86
CA ASP A 89 16.50 11.15 11.84
C ASP A 89 16.41 10.18 10.66
N ARG A 90 16.39 10.71 9.44
CA ARG A 90 16.22 9.94 8.22
C ARG A 90 17.33 8.92 8.01
N ARG A 91 18.58 9.24 8.38
CA ARG A 91 19.69 8.29 8.22
C ARG A 91 19.51 7.09 9.15
N TRP A 92 19.04 7.34 10.36
CA TRP A 92 18.73 6.28 11.31
C TRP A 92 17.58 5.39 10.80
N THR A 93 16.47 5.95 10.35
CA THR A 93 15.34 5.19 9.82
C THR A 93 15.71 4.39 8.58
N VAL A 94 16.43 4.98 7.63
CA VAL A 94 16.95 4.28 6.45
C VAL A 94 17.87 3.14 6.86
N SER A 95 18.79 3.33 7.83
CA SER A 95 19.69 2.27 8.29
C SER A 95 18.95 1.08 8.88
N LYS A 96 17.82 1.30 9.55
CA LYS A 96 16.96 0.23 10.08
C LYS A 96 16.28 -0.56 8.97
N ILE A 97 15.80 0.12 7.94
CA ILE A 97 15.21 -0.55 6.77
C ILE A 97 16.27 -1.34 6.01
N GLU A 98 17.49 -0.81 5.87
CA GLU A 98 18.63 -1.54 5.28
C GLU A 98 18.98 -2.81 6.05
N GLN A 99 18.93 -2.80 7.39
CA GLN A 99 19.07 -4.02 8.20
C GLN A 99 17.98 -5.06 7.87
N GLY A 100 16.76 -4.60 7.59
CA GLY A 100 15.68 -5.45 7.09
C GLY A 100 16.00 -6.12 5.76
N ILE A 101 16.60 -5.37 4.83
CA ILE A 101 17.01 -5.89 3.52
C ILE A 101 18.19 -6.86 3.67
N ASP A 102 19.16 -6.55 4.54
CA ASP A 102 20.28 -7.46 4.84
C ASP A 102 19.74 -8.78 5.41
N ARG A 103 18.78 -8.72 6.33
CA ARG A 103 18.11 -9.91 6.88
C ARG A 103 17.35 -10.71 5.81
N ALA A 104 16.68 -10.03 4.88
CA ALA A 104 16.03 -10.66 3.75
C ALA A 104 17.02 -11.43 2.88
N GLN A 105 18.16 -10.83 2.58
CA GLN A 105 19.23 -11.45 1.80
C GLN A 105 19.83 -12.68 2.50
N GLU A 106 20.03 -12.62 3.83
CA GLU A 106 20.47 -13.78 4.63
C GLU A 106 19.50 -14.96 4.55
N LEU A 107 18.19 -14.70 4.43
CA LEU A 107 17.15 -15.72 4.25
C LEU A 107 17.09 -16.26 2.81
N GLY A 108 17.86 -15.68 1.89
CA GLY A 108 17.90 -16.06 0.49
C GLY A 108 16.85 -15.38 -0.38
N ALA A 109 16.29 -14.24 0.06
CA ALA A 109 15.44 -13.43 -0.79
C ALA A 109 16.24 -12.76 -1.90
N GLU A 110 15.70 -12.72 -3.10
CA GLU A 110 16.21 -12.03 -4.27
C GLU A 110 15.34 -10.82 -4.64
N ILE A 111 14.11 -10.79 -4.13
CA ILE A 111 13.19 -9.66 -4.29
C ILE A 111 12.80 -9.16 -2.91
N VAL A 112 12.83 -7.84 -2.71
CA VAL A 112 12.44 -7.21 -1.46
C VAL A 112 11.38 -6.14 -1.72
N GLY A 113 10.20 -6.34 -1.10
CA GLY A 113 9.11 -5.37 -1.10
C GLY A 113 9.20 -4.43 0.10
N LEU A 114 8.94 -3.15 -0.16
CA LEU A 114 8.88 -2.10 0.85
C LEU A 114 7.43 -1.81 1.21
N GLY A 115 6.97 -2.31 2.37
CA GLY A 115 5.59 -2.16 2.81
C GLY A 115 5.34 -0.91 3.67
N ALA A 116 4.11 -0.43 3.65
CA ALA A 116 3.63 0.69 4.45
C ALA A 116 4.58 1.91 4.42
N LEU A 117 5.00 2.46 5.56
CA LEU A 117 5.85 3.65 5.62
C LEU A 117 7.32 3.39 5.22
N THR A 118 7.76 2.14 5.06
CA THR A 118 9.15 1.87 4.65
C THR A 118 9.45 2.40 3.24
N ALA A 119 8.45 2.44 2.34
CA ALA A 119 8.59 3.03 1.02
C ALA A 119 8.70 4.58 1.07
N PRO A 120 7.73 5.34 1.64
CA PRO A 120 7.80 6.81 1.64
C PRO A 120 9.00 7.38 2.40
N VAL A 121 9.39 6.81 3.54
CA VAL A 121 10.54 7.33 4.32
C VAL A 121 11.89 7.10 3.63
N THR A 122 11.97 6.13 2.73
CA THR A 122 13.14 5.88 1.87
C THR A 122 13.07 6.63 0.54
N GLY A 123 12.13 7.57 0.39
CA GLY A 123 11.90 8.27 -0.87
C GLY A 123 11.49 7.31 -1.99
N ALA A 124 10.58 6.40 -1.69
CA ALA A 124 10.17 5.31 -2.56
C ALA A 124 11.36 4.41 -2.98
N GLY A 125 12.23 4.09 -2.03
CA GLY A 125 13.40 3.22 -2.21
C GLY A 125 14.65 3.92 -2.75
N ARG A 126 14.57 5.18 -3.21
CA ARG A 126 15.72 5.90 -3.83
C ARG A 126 16.89 6.16 -2.88
N LEU A 127 16.64 6.18 -1.57
CA LEU A 127 17.67 6.40 -0.54
C LEU A 127 18.36 5.11 -0.10
N LEU A 128 17.89 3.96 -0.55
CA LEU A 128 18.46 2.66 -0.22
C LEU A 128 19.67 2.38 -1.10
N ARG A 129 20.66 1.71 -0.53
CA ARG A 129 21.83 1.28 -1.29
C ARG A 129 21.47 0.11 -2.21
N PRO A 130 21.84 0.15 -3.49
CA PRO A 130 21.76 -1.02 -4.36
C PRO A 130 22.54 -2.21 -3.76
N ARG A 131 21.99 -3.40 -3.89
CA ARG A 131 22.64 -4.64 -3.46
C ARG A 131 22.71 -5.64 -4.60
N PRO A 132 23.86 -6.26 -4.85
CA PRO A 132 23.96 -7.32 -5.87
C PRO A 132 22.97 -8.44 -5.59
N GLY A 133 22.24 -8.85 -6.60
CA GLY A 133 21.26 -9.95 -6.53
C GLY A 133 19.95 -9.61 -5.83
N ILE A 134 19.74 -8.35 -5.41
CA ILE A 134 18.47 -7.90 -4.81
C ILE A 134 17.73 -6.96 -5.76
N THR A 135 16.53 -7.35 -6.14
CA THR A 135 15.54 -6.51 -6.82
C THR A 135 14.58 -5.94 -5.79
N MET A 136 14.19 -4.68 -5.89
CA MET A 136 13.31 -4.03 -4.92
C MET A 136 12.06 -3.47 -5.57
N THR A 137 10.94 -3.50 -4.80
CA THR A 137 9.70 -2.85 -5.19
C THR A 137 9.07 -2.10 -4.03
N THR A 138 8.30 -1.06 -4.34
CA THR A 138 7.48 -0.33 -3.36
C THR A 138 6.06 -0.87 -3.26
N GLY A 139 5.63 -1.71 -4.20
CA GLY A 139 4.24 -2.19 -4.28
C GLY A 139 3.23 -1.14 -4.74
N ASN A 140 3.68 0.06 -5.13
CA ASN A 140 2.81 1.21 -5.38
C ASN A 140 2.00 1.08 -6.67
N ALA A 141 2.54 0.41 -7.68
CA ALA A 141 1.88 0.29 -8.98
C ALA A 141 0.66 -0.64 -8.88
N PHE A 142 0.83 -1.82 -8.29
CA PHE A 142 -0.30 -2.73 -8.08
C PHE A 142 -1.34 -2.15 -7.12
N THR A 143 -0.89 -1.43 -6.07
CA THR A 143 -1.79 -0.71 -5.16
C THR A 143 -2.62 0.31 -5.93
N ALA A 144 -2.03 1.13 -6.80
CA ALA A 144 -2.76 2.12 -7.58
C ALA A 144 -3.82 1.50 -8.50
N HIS A 145 -3.49 0.38 -9.17
CA HIS A 145 -4.43 -0.34 -10.02
C HIS A 145 -5.59 -0.94 -9.22
N LEU A 146 -5.29 -1.56 -8.08
CA LEU A 146 -6.31 -2.12 -7.19
C LEU A 146 -7.23 -1.02 -6.64
N THR A 147 -6.67 0.16 -6.32
CA THR A 147 -7.41 1.33 -5.90
C THR A 147 -8.39 1.80 -6.97
N VAL A 148 -7.96 1.93 -8.23
CA VAL A 148 -8.84 2.32 -9.35
C VAL A 148 -9.95 1.28 -9.57
N GLU A 149 -9.65 -0.01 -9.46
CA GLU A 149 -10.68 -1.05 -9.50
C GLU A 149 -11.68 -0.93 -8.33
N GLY A 150 -11.18 -0.58 -7.13
CA GLY A 150 -12.01 -0.27 -5.97
C GLY A 150 -12.94 0.92 -6.24
N LEU A 151 -12.41 2.02 -6.76
CA LEU A 151 -13.21 3.19 -7.15
C LEU A 151 -14.30 2.82 -8.15
N ARG A 152 -13.97 2.05 -9.19
CA ARG A 152 -14.93 1.61 -10.22
C ARG A 152 -16.10 0.82 -9.62
N ARG A 153 -15.86 0.02 -8.59
CA ARG A 153 -16.90 -0.75 -7.90
C ARG A 153 -17.73 0.09 -6.94
N LEU A 154 -17.16 1.15 -6.37
CA LEU A 154 -17.82 2.00 -5.39
C LEU A 154 -18.61 3.14 -6.01
N LEU A 155 -18.27 3.60 -7.21
CA LEU A 155 -18.96 4.69 -7.90
C LEU A 155 -20.46 4.51 -8.02
N PRO A 156 -21.04 3.31 -8.26
CA PRO A 156 -22.48 3.13 -8.27
C PRO A 156 -23.16 3.48 -6.93
N ALA A 157 -22.43 3.42 -5.82
CA ALA A 157 -22.91 3.81 -4.50
C ALA A 157 -22.70 5.31 -4.20
N ALA A 158 -21.99 6.03 -5.08
CA ALA A 158 -21.70 7.46 -4.97
C ALA A 158 -22.27 8.25 -6.18
N PRO A 159 -23.56 8.48 -6.24
CA PRO A 159 -24.27 8.91 -7.45
C PRO A 159 -23.88 10.29 -7.98
N GLY A 160 -23.29 11.16 -7.16
CA GLY A 160 -22.82 12.48 -7.60
C GLY A 160 -21.52 12.46 -8.38
N SER A 161 -20.78 11.37 -8.35
CA SER A 161 -19.51 11.17 -9.06
C SER A 161 -18.40 12.21 -8.80
N HIS A 162 -18.47 12.93 -7.70
CA HIS A 162 -17.38 13.80 -7.23
C HIS A 162 -16.41 13.00 -6.37
N ILE A 163 -15.20 12.81 -6.87
CA ILE A 163 -14.14 12.06 -6.19
C ILE A 163 -13.12 13.05 -5.62
N ALA A 164 -12.80 12.94 -4.32
CA ALA A 164 -11.69 13.66 -3.70
C ALA A 164 -10.54 12.68 -3.38
N ILE A 165 -9.33 13.00 -3.81
CA ILE A 165 -8.13 12.20 -3.58
C ILE A 165 -7.22 12.93 -2.60
N VAL A 166 -7.12 12.44 -1.36
CA VAL A 166 -6.23 12.97 -0.31
C VAL A 166 -4.88 12.25 -0.40
N GLY A 167 -3.81 13.01 -0.62
CA GLY A 167 -2.49 12.45 -0.92
C GLY A 167 -2.23 12.30 -2.43
N ALA A 168 -2.94 13.05 -3.27
CA ALA A 168 -2.90 12.96 -4.73
C ALA A 168 -1.49 13.06 -5.34
N THR A 169 -0.55 13.80 -4.72
CA THR A 169 0.82 13.96 -5.20
C THR A 169 1.82 12.93 -4.63
N GLY A 170 1.34 11.95 -3.85
CA GLY A 170 2.12 10.80 -3.39
C GLY A 170 2.39 9.80 -4.53
N SER A 171 3.24 8.80 -4.29
CA SER A 171 3.58 7.81 -5.32
C SER A 171 2.35 7.03 -5.83
N VAL A 172 1.53 6.49 -4.94
CA VAL A 172 0.27 5.82 -5.30
C VAL A 172 -0.72 6.84 -5.86
N GLY A 173 -0.92 7.99 -5.17
CA GLY A 173 -1.89 9.01 -5.57
C GLY A 173 -1.66 9.54 -6.98
N SER A 174 -0.42 9.87 -7.34
CA SER A 174 -0.10 10.37 -8.68
C SER A 174 -0.27 9.29 -9.75
N CYS A 175 -0.06 8.01 -9.42
CA CYS A 175 -0.34 6.89 -10.31
C CYS A 175 -1.85 6.72 -10.53
N VAL A 176 -2.65 6.72 -9.45
CA VAL A 176 -4.13 6.69 -9.54
C VAL A 176 -4.66 7.82 -10.41
N VAL A 177 -4.17 9.05 -10.19
CA VAL A 177 -4.58 10.21 -10.98
C VAL A 177 -4.26 10.03 -12.46
N ARG A 178 -3.09 9.48 -12.82
CA ARG A 178 -2.74 9.18 -14.21
C ARG A 178 -3.62 8.07 -14.81
N LEU A 179 -3.92 7.02 -14.05
CA LEU A 179 -4.84 5.97 -14.49
C LEU A 179 -6.26 6.50 -14.73
N LEU A 180 -6.73 7.41 -13.89
CA LEU A 180 -8.01 8.11 -14.08
C LEU A 180 -7.98 9.08 -15.28
N ALA A 181 -6.81 9.53 -15.70
CA ALA A 181 -6.67 10.30 -16.94
C ALA A 181 -6.86 9.44 -18.20
N ASP A 182 -6.39 8.18 -18.14
CA ASP A 182 -6.52 7.24 -19.26
C ASP A 182 -7.93 6.61 -19.32
N GLU A 183 -8.55 6.39 -18.15
CA GLU A 183 -9.91 5.87 -18.02
C GLU A 183 -10.68 6.71 -16.98
N PRO A 184 -11.31 7.81 -17.38
CA PRO A 184 -12.00 8.72 -16.48
C PRO A 184 -13.14 8.04 -15.72
N LEU A 185 -13.14 8.22 -14.40
CA LEU A 185 -14.22 7.81 -13.51
C LEU A 185 -14.77 9.05 -12.81
N GLY A 186 -16.11 9.16 -12.74
CA GLY A 186 -16.75 10.32 -12.15
C GLY A 186 -16.83 11.52 -13.10
N SER A 187 -17.22 12.68 -12.56
CA SER A 187 -17.35 13.94 -13.31
C SER A 187 -16.42 15.03 -12.76
N THR A 188 -16.22 15.07 -11.44
CA THR A 188 -15.37 16.04 -10.76
C THR A 188 -14.31 15.31 -9.95
N LEU A 189 -13.06 15.76 -10.09
CA LEU A 189 -11.90 15.22 -9.37
C LEU A 189 -11.24 16.32 -8.55
N THR A 190 -11.27 16.22 -7.22
CA THR A 190 -10.56 17.14 -6.32
C THR A 190 -9.28 16.51 -5.84
N LEU A 191 -8.14 17.08 -6.23
CA LEU A 191 -6.82 16.65 -5.84
C LEU A 191 -6.36 17.41 -4.60
N ILE A 192 -6.03 16.69 -3.52
CA ILE A 192 -5.67 17.29 -2.24
C ILE A 192 -4.29 16.79 -1.82
N ALA A 193 -3.37 17.74 -1.56
CA ALA A 193 -2.04 17.46 -1.03
C ALA A 193 -1.41 18.72 -0.45
N ARG A 194 -0.33 18.58 0.33
CA ARG A 194 0.36 19.69 1.00
C ARG A 194 1.15 20.63 0.05
N GLY A 195 1.58 20.12 -1.09
CA GLY A 195 2.47 20.83 -2.01
C GLY A 195 1.71 21.40 -3.21
N GLU A 196 1.41 22.70 -3.19
CA GLU A 196 0.63 23.39 -4.22
C GLU A 196 1.23 23.27 -5.62
N GLN A 197 2.55 23.46 -5.76
CA GLN A 197 3.22 23.37 -7.06
C GLN A 197 3.07 21.99 -7.71
N ARG A 198 3.19 20.91 -6.91
CA ARG A 198 2.99 19.54 -7.42
C ARG A 198 1.55 19.26 -7.78
N LEU A 199 0.59 19.81 -7.01
CA LEU A 199 -0.84 19.73 -7.34
C LEU A 199 -1.14 20.41 -8.67
N THR A 200 -0.64 21.63 -8.88
CA THR A 200 -0.84 22.38 -10.13
C THR A 200 -0.26 21.63 -11.32
N SER A 201 0.96 21.09 -11.19
CA SER A 201 1.59 20.29 -12.26
C SER A 201 0.80 19.01 -12.56
N LEU A 202 0.28 18.34 -11.55
CA LEU A 202 -0.51 17.12 -11.72
C LEU A 202 -1.87 17.42 -12.38
N ALA A 203 -2.55 18.50 -11.97
CA ALA A 203 -3.81 18.93 -12.57
C ALA A 203 -3.62 19.36 -14.05
N ALA A 204 -2.54 20.07 -14.36
CA ALA A 204 -2.22 20.45 -15.73
C ALA A 204 -2.07 19.21 -16.62
N SER A 205 -1.39 18.17 -16.15
CA SER A 205 -1.21 16.91 -16.90
C SER A 205 -2.53 16.17 -17.21
N LEU A 206 -3.57 16.37 -16.41
CA LEU A 206 -4.91 15.83 -16.67
C LEU A 206 -5.65 16.67 -17.72
N ASN A 207 -5.59 18.00 -17.60
CA ASN A 207 -6.24 18.91 -18.52
C ASN A 207 -5.70 18.77 -19.94
N ASP A 208 -4.38 18.61 -20.09
CA ASP A 208 -3.70 18.42 -21.37
C ASP A 208 -4.15 17.13 -22.10
N ARG A 209 -4.67 16.15 -21.37
CA ARG A 209 -5.20 14.90 -21.93
C ARG A 209 -6.65 14.98 -22.39
N GLY A 210 -7.35 16.08 -22.12
CA GLY A 210 -8.74 16.27 -22.54
C GLY A 210 -9.71 15.24 -21.95
N THR A 211 -9.53 14.87 -20.69
CA THR A 211 -10.28 13.78 -20.01
C THR A 211 -11.78 14.05 -19.84
N GLY A 212 -12.22 15.30 -19.99
CA GLY A 212 -13.59 15.72 -19.70
C GLY A 212 -13.91 15.83 -18.20
N LEU A 213 -12.96 15.53 -17.31
CA LEU A 213 -13.11 15.69 -15.87
C LEU A 213 -12.98 17.16 -15.47
N GLU A 214 -13.84 17.61 -14.55
CA GLU A 214 -13.61 18.88 -13.85
C GLU A 214 -12.54 18.64 -12.77
N VAL A 215 -11.35 19.17 -12.96
CA VAL A 215 -10.22 18.98 -12.02
C VAL A 215 -10.07 20.20 -11.12
N ARG A 216 -10.16 19.98 -9.80
CA ARG A 216 -9.93 20.98 -8.76
C ARG A 216 -8.72 20.61 -7.94
N THR A 217 -8.01 21.59 -7.37
CA THR A 217 -6.87 21.36 -6.47
C THR A 217 -7.07 22.09 -5.16
N SER A 218 -6.58 21.52 -4.05
CA SER A 218 -6.62 22.16 -2.75
C SER A 218 -5.47 21.67 -1.86
N THR A 219 -4.95 22.60 -1.04
CA THR A 219 -4.04 22.25 0.06
C THR A 219 -4.78 22.06 1.39
N SER A 220 -6.08 22.40 1.44
CA SER A 220 -6.94 22.20 2.60
C SER A 220 -7.72 20.88 2.51
N LEU A 221 -7.76 20.18 3.64
CA LEU A 221 -8.57 18.97 3.80
C LEU A 221 -10.09 19.27 3.73
N ASP A 222 -10.50 20.49 4.02
CA ASP A 222 -11.92 20.89 3.92
C ASP A 222 -12.51 20.69 2.53
N ALA A 223 -11.67 20.63 1.50
CA ALA A 223 -12.11 20.39 0.13
C ALA A 223 -12.74 18.98 -0.11
N VAL A 224 -12.67 18.07 0.88
CA VAL A 224 -13.38 16.77 0.80
C VAL A 224 -14.87 16.87 1.11
N ARG A 225 -15.35 18.01 1.69
CA ARG A 225 -16.71 18.13 2.23
C ARG A 225 -17.83 17.90 1.21
N ASP A 226 -17.57 18.24 -0.04
CA ASP A 226 -18.55 18.11 -1.11
C ASP A 226 -18.39 16.80 -1.92
N ALA A 227 -17.37 15.99 -1.59
CA ALA A 227 -17.11 14.77 -2.34
C ALA A 227 -18.10 13.65 -2.00
N ASP A 228 -18.53 12.92 -3.02
CA ASP A 228 -19.34 11.70 -2.87
C ASP A 228 -18.47 10.52 -2.45
N LEU A 229 -17.25 10.47 -2.98
CA LEU A 229 -16.25 9.47 -2.68
C LEU A 229 -14.94 10.14 -2.29
N VAL A 230 -14.41 9.78 -1.13
CA VAL A 230 -13.12 10.25 -0.61
C VAL A 230 -12.13 9.10 -0.62
N LEU A 231 -11.05 9.26 -1.38
CA LEU A 231 -9.95 8.31 -1.44
C LEU A 231 -8.79 8.82 -0.59
N LEU A 232 -8.32 7.98 0.35
CA LEU A 232 -7.19 8.30 1.22
C LEU A 232 -5.94 7.52 0.79
N LEU A 233 -4.90 8.28 0.40
CA LEU A 233 -3.60 7.78 -0.07
C LEU A 233 -2.43 8.50 0.62
N THR A 234 -2.64 8.97 1.84
CA THR A 234 -1.60 9.71 2.58
C THR A 234 -0.63 8.76 3.28
N SER A 235 0.53 9.26 3.67
CA SER A 235 1.49 8.55 4.53
C SER A 235 1.49 9.13 5.95
N ALA A 236 0.35 9.61 6.46
CA ALA A 236 0.22 10.05 7.82
C ALA A 236 0.20 8.86 8.80
N ALA A 237 0.76 9.04 10.00
CA ALA A 237 0.72 8.02 11.03
C ALA A 237 -0.60 7.99 11.81
N ASP A 238 -1.33 9.08 11.79
CA ASP A 238 -2.58 9.29 12.54
C ASP A 238 -3.75 9.56 11.59
N ALA A 239 -4.97 9.41 12.11
CA ALA A 239 -6.19 9.73 11.38
C ALA A 239 -6.23 11.20 10.93
N VAL A 240 -6.62 11.42 9.68
CA VAL A 240 -6.76 12.76 9.08
C VAL A 240 -8.22 13.09 8.74
N ILE A 241 -9.08 12.08 8.54
CA ILE A 241 -10.50 12.23 8.23
C ILE A 241 -11.35 11.86 9.44
N GLY A 242 -12.24 12.78 9.84
CA GLY A 242 -13.26 12.60 10.88
C GLY A 242 -14.63 13.07 10.42
N SER A 243 -15.63 12.96 11.30
CA SER A 243 -17.04 13.22 11.02
C SER A 243 -17.33 14.58 10.37
N GLN A 244 -16.56 15.61 10.77
CA GLN A 244 -16.70 16.99 10.30
C GLN A 244 -16.29 17.21 8.84
N HIS A 245 -15.55 16.29 8.26
CA HIS A 245 -15.02 16.41 6.90
C HIS A 245 -15.94 15.83 5.83
N LEU A 246 -16.95 15.03 6.22
CA LEU A 246 -17.72 14.23 5.27
C LEU A 246 -19.16 14.69 5.15
N LYS A 247 -19.66 14.81 3.92
CA LYS A 247 -21.07 15.04 3.67
C LYS A 247 -21.90 13.80 4.02
N ARG A 248 -23.21 13.98 4.08
CA ARG A 248 -24.13 12.87 4.33
C ARG A 248 -24.05 11.84 3.19
N GLY A 249 -23.95 10.55 3.56
CA GLY A 249 -23.91 9.43 2.61
C GLY A 249 -22.60 9.32 1.83
N ALA A 250 -21.52 9.98 2.25
CA ALA A 250 -20.23 9.87 1.60
C ALA A 250 -19.66 8.44 1.70
N VAL A 251 -18.88 8.05 0.70
CA VAL A 251 -18.11 6.80 0.70
C VAL A 251 -16.64 7.15 0.90
N VAL A 252 -15.97 6.46 1.82
CA VAL A 252 -14.53 6.60 2.06
C VAL A 252 -13.82 5.31 1.71
N LEU A 253 -12.87 5.37 0.79
CA LEU A 253 -11.94 4.28 0.50
C LEU A 253 -10.59 4.64 1.13
N ASP A 254 -10.20 3.93 2.19
CA ASP A 254 -8.97 4.17 2.94
C ASP A 254 -7.92 3.12 2.57
N ASP A 255 -6.98 3.49 1.69
CA ASP A 255 -5.86 2.64 1.24
C ASP A 255 -4.61 2.83 2.10
N THR A 256 -4.75 3.44 3.30
CA THR A 256 -3.59 3.78 4.14
C THR A 256 -3.31 2.76 5.23
N GLN A 257 -2.03 2.59 5.54
CA GLN A 257 -1.57 1.79 6.66
C GLN A 257 -0.48 2.54 7.45
N PRO A 258 -0.78 2.96 8.68
CA PRO A 258 -2.04 2.82 9.45
C PRO A 258 -3.19 3.62 8.84
N ARG A 259 -4.44 3.26 9.18
CA ARG A 259 -5.65 3.93 8.70
C ARG A 259 -5.64 5.43 8.98
N ASN A 260 -6.08 6.20 8.02
CA ASN A 260 -6.23 7.65 8.17
C ASN A 260 -7.69 8.10 8.41
N THR A 261 -8.64 7.19 8.54
CA THR A 261 -9.98 7.45 9.06
C THR A 261 -10.02 7.37 10.59
N ASP A 262 -10.70 8.31 11.23
CA ASP A 262 -10.94 8.27 12.68
C ASP A 262 -11.85 7.07 13.01
N PRO A 263 -11.48 6.16 13.92
CA PRO A 263 -12.30 5.01 14.29
C PRO A 263 -13.70 5.40 14.81
N ARG A 264 -13.85 6.60 15.40
CA ARG A 264 -15.15 7.11 15.89
C ARG A 264 -16.12 7.35 14.74
N LEU A 265 -15.65 7.53 13.51
CA LEU A 265 -16.48 7.76 12.32
C LEU A 265 -17.53 6.67 12.14
N LEU A 266 -17.19 5.41 12.42
CA LEU A 266 -18.09 4.26 12.30
C LEU A 266 -19.30 4.34 13.26
N VAL A 267 -19.15 5.02 14.39
CA VAL A 267 -20.22 5.20 15.39
C VAL A 267 -20.95 6.53 15.18
N GLU A 268 -20.20 7.60 14.90
CA GLU A 268 -20.75 8.95 14.80
C GLU A 268 -21.51 9.17 13.47
N ARG A 269 -21.10 8.46 12.41
CA ARG A 269 -21.63 8.65 11.05
C ARG A 269 -22.05 7.31 10.42
N PRO A 270 -23.12 6.67 10.91
CA PRO A 270 -23.64 5.42 10.34
C PRO A 270 -24.16 5.58 8.91
N ASP A 271 -24.32 6.82 8.44
CA ASP A 271 -24.67 7.18 7.07
C ASP A 271 -23.48 7.16 6.10
N VAL A 272 -22.26 7.08 6.61
CA VAL A 272 -21.01 7.07 5.82
C VAL A 272 -20.49 5.64 5.70
N LEU A 273 -20.20 5.24 4.47
CA LEU A 273 -19.57 3.94 4.21
C LEU A 273 -18.06 4.09 4.23
N VAL A 274 -17.38 3.42 5.16
CA VAL A 274 -15.90 3.37 5.21
C VAL A 274 -15.42 1.99 4.81
N ILE A 275 -14.53 1.93 3.84
CA ILE A 275 -13.99 0.70 3.28
C ILE A 275 -12.48 0.73 3.34
N ASP A 276 -11.87 -0.36 3.83
CA ASP A 276 -10.42 -0.57 3.72
C ASP A 276 -10.07 -0.95 2.29
N GLY A 277 -9.23 -0.13 1.68
CA GLY A 277 -8.67 -0.39 0.37
C GLY A 277 -7.29 -1.07 0.44
N GLY A 278 -6.67 -1.24 -0.72
CA GLY A 278 -5.33 -1.82 -0.81
C GLY A 278 -5.22 -3.28 -0.36
N VAL A 279 -6.34 -4.03 -0.33
CA VAL A 279 -6.41 -5.44 0.08
C VAL A 279 -6.92 -6.30 -1.07
N ALA A 280 -6.24 -7.41 -1.33
CA ALA A 280 -6.58 -8.38 -2.37
C ALA A 280 -6.69 -9.81 -1.84
N ALA A 281 -7.54 -10.62 -2.47
CA ALA A 281 -7.54 -12.07 -2.24
C ALA A 281 -6.28 -12.70 -2.87
N ILE A 282 -5.75 -13.72 -2.21
CA ILE A 282 -4.58 -14.46 -2.64
C ILE A 282 -4.90 -15.96 -2.76
N PRO A 283 -5.79 -16.34 -3.70
CA PRO A 283 -6.11 -17.77 -3.92
C PRO A 283 -4.83 -18.52 -4.28
N GLY A 284 -4.68 -19.73 -3.79
CA GLY A 284 -3.49 -20.56 -4.07
C GLY A 284 -2.25 -20.20 -3.24
N ILE A 285 -2.28 -19.18 -2.39
CA ILE A 285 -1.19 -18.80 -1.48
C ILE A 285 -1.51 -19.27 -0.05
N ASP A 286 -0.50 -19.85 0.60
CA ASP A 286 -0.49 -20.18 2.03
C ASP A 286 0.42 -19.17 2.76
N LEU A 287 -0.20 -18.21 3.42
CA LEU A 287 0.49 -17.23 4.27
C LEU A 287 0.34 -17.68 5.72
N ARG A 288 1.45 -18.02 6.36
CA ARG A 288 1.52 -18.51 7.75
C ARG A 288 2.12 -17.44 8.65
N GLY A 289 1.31 -16.89 9.50
CA GLY A 289 1.59 -15.77 10.41
C GLY A 289 0.44 -14.79 10.40
N ASP A 290 0.49 -13.80 11.29
CA ASP A 290 -0.53 -12.75 11.40
C ASP A 290 0.01 -11.44 10.82
N ILE A 291 -0.47 -11.06 9.65
CA ILE A 291 -0.19 -9.75 9.03
C ILE A 291 -1.27 -8.71 9.31
N GLY A 292 -2.22 -9.04 10.19
CA GLY A 292 -3.35 -8.14 10.53
C GLY A 292 -4.52 -8.21 9.58
N LEU A 293 -4.58 -9.21 8.69
CA LEU A 293 -5.68 -9.46 7.74
C LEU A 293 -6.27 -10.85 7.93
N PRO A 294 -7.55 -11.06 7.58
CA PRO A 294 -8.14 -12.40 7.50
C PRO A 294 -7.35 -13.34 6.57
N ARG A 295 -7.42 -14.64 6.84
CA ARG A 295 -6.77 -15.65 6.00
C ARG A 295 -7.25 -15.56 4.55
N GLY A 296 -6.32 -15.70 3.60
CA GLY A 296 -6.61 -15.63 2.17
C GLY A 296 -6.63 -14.21 1.61
N LEU A 297 -6.36 -13.21 2.45
CA LEU A 297 -6.20 -11.82 2.04
C LEU A 297 -4.75 -11.35 2.23
N SER A 298 -4.35 -10.37 1.44
CA SER A 298 -3.04 -9.74 1.49
C SER A 298 -3.11 -8.26 1.13
N TYR A 299 -2.13 -7.50 1.59
CA TYR A 299 -1.96 -6.12 1.12
C TYR A 299 -1.50 -6.09 -0.34
N ALA A 300 -1.98 -5.13 -1.10
CA ALA A 300 -1.65 -4.95 -2.52
C ALA A 300 -0.14 -4.84 -2.77
N CYS A 301 0.59 -4.12 -1.93
CA CYS A 301 2.04 -4.00 -2.04
C CYS A 301 2.79 -5.33 -1.81
N LEU A 302 2.30 -6.21 -0.94
CA LEU A 302 2.82 -7.57 -0.80
C LEU A 302 2.46 -8.42 -2.04
N CYS A 303 1.26 -8.21 -2.61
CA CYS A 303 0.87 -8.90 -3.85
C CYS A 303 1.82 -8.54 -5.00
N GLU A 304 2.19 -7.27 -5.18
CA GLU A 304 3.19 -6.85 -6.17
C GLU A 304 4.52 -7.59 -5.97
N THR A 305 4.99 -7.67 -4.73
CA THR A 305 6.24 -8.36 -4.39
C THR A 305 6.17 -9.86 -4.75
N MET A 306 5.05 -10.52 -4.45
CA MET A 306 4.82 -11.92 -4.83
C MET A 306 4.81 -12.11 -6.35
N LEU A 307 4.09 -11.25 -7.07
CA LEU A 307 4.00 -11.31 -8.54
C LEU A 307 5.36 -11.15 -9.18
N MET A 308 6.16 -10.16 -8.76
CA MET A 308 7.52 -9.96 -9.25
C MET A 308 8.40 -11.18 -8.98
N ALA A 309 8.26 -11.80 -7.81
CA ALA A 309 9.05 -12.97 -7.43
C ALA A 309 8.67 -14.21 -8.26
N PHE A 310 7.37 -14.50 -8.38
CA PHE A 310 6.91 -15.67 -9.10
C PHE A 310 7.16 -15.59 -10.60
N ASP A 311 7.25 -14.38 -11.14
CA ASP A 311 7.65 -14.13 -12.53
C ASP A 311 9.19 -14.00 -12.73
N GLY A 312 9.96 -14.04 -11.68
CA GLY A 312 11.41 -13.94 -11.76
C GLY A 312 11.94 -12.60 -12.26
N GLN A 313 11.28 -11.47 -11.90
CA GLN A 313 11.69 -10.14 -12.32
C GLN A 313 13.11 -9.78 -11.86
N HIS A 314 13.80 -8.99 -12.70
CA HIS A 314 15.19 -8.56 -12.46
C HIS A 314 15.31 -7.04 -12.29
N GLU A 315 14.29 -6.27 -12.63
CA GLU A 315 14.28 -4.82 -12.57
C GLU A 315 13.55 -4.33 -11.33
N SER A 316 14.15 -3.37 -10.62
CA SER A 316 13.53 -2.77 -9.44
C SER A 316 12.44 -1.77 -9.83
N ALA A 317 11.30 -1.85 -9.12
CA ALA A 317 10.17 -0.93 -9.27
C ALA A 317 10.18 0.09 -8.11
N LEU A 318 11.07 1.07 -8.21
CA LEU A 318 11.30 2.12 -7.21
C LEU A 318 10.93 3.50 -7.74
N GLY A 319 10.68 4.43 -6.83
CA GLY A 319 10.35 5.80 -7.18
C GLY A 319 8.88 6.01 -7.49
N GLU A 320 8.56 6.69 -8.59
CA GLU A 320 7.19 6.87 -9.04
C GLU A 320 6.63 5.56 -9.57
N ALA A 321 5.39 5.24 -9.19
CA ALA A 321 4.72 4.08 -9.73
C ALA A 321 4.43 4.29 -11.23
N SER A 322 4.79 3.30 -12.06
CA SER A 322 4.49 3.33 -13.48
C SER A 322 3.04 2.95 -13.75
N VAL A 323 2.41 3.64 -14.69
CA VAL A 323 1.11 3.24 -15.24
C VAL A 323 1.24 2.10 -16.27
N ASP A 324 2.43 1.95 -16.86
CA ASP A 324 2.74 0.98 -17.92
C ASP A 324 3.26 -0.35 -17.36
N CYS A 325 2.99 -0.65 -16.07
CA CYS A 325 3.39 -1.93 -15.50
C CYS A 325 2.73 -3.09 -16.26
N GLN A 326 3.49 -3.69 -17.17
CA GLN A 326 3.15 -5.00 -17.72
C GLN A 326 3.47 -6.04 -16.65
N TRP A 327 2.43 -6.48 -15.95
CA TRP A 327 2.58 -7.61 -15.03
C TRP A 327 2.84 -8.87 -15.85
N PRO A 328 3.85 -9.67 -15.48
CA PRO A 328 4.40 -10.77 -16.31
C PRO A 328 3.46 -11.90 -16.66
N LEU A 329 2.28 -11.94 -16.11
CA LEU A 329 1.28 -12.98 -16.42
C LEU A 329 0.49 -12.69 -17.72
N GLY A 330 0.99 -11.82 -18.61
CA GLY A 330 0.30 -11.47 -19.84
C GLY A 330 -1.03 -10.74 -19.64
N LEU A 331 -1.24 -10.25 -18.41
CA LEU A 331 -2.42 -9.50 -18.04
C LEU A 331 -2.15 -8.03 -18.36
N PRO A 332 -2.82 -7.47 -19.36
CA PRO A 332 -2.78 -6.03 -19.55
C PRO A 332 -3.27 -5.39 -18.26
N CYS A 333 -2.53 -4.40 -17.76
CA CYS A 333 -2.92 -3.56 -16.66
C CYS A 333 -4.36 -3.08 -16.91
N GLY A 334 -5.32 -3.58 -16.16
CA GLY A 334 -6.75 -3.27 -16.34
C GLY A 334 -7.70 -4.43 -16.62
N ARG A 335 -7.23 -5.65 -16.91
CA ARG A 335 -8.13 -6.80 -17.19
C ARG A 335 -7.83 -8.06 -16.39
N SER A 336 -7.10 -7.99 -15.31
CA SER A 336 -6.86 -9.13 -14.42
C SER A 336 -8.13 -9.48 -13.63
N ARG A 337 -9.15 -10.00 -14.33
CA ARG A 337 -10.38 -10.48 -13.68
C ARG A 337 -10.20 -11.80 -12.93
N ASP A 338 -9.14 -12.56 -13.16
CA ASP A 338 -9.14 -13.99 -12.81
C ASP A 338 -7.98 -14.50 -11.93
N LEU A 339 -6.96 -13.72 -11.59
CA LEU A 339 -5.79 -14.28 -10.88
C LEU A 339 -5.60 -13.84 -9.43
N LEU A 340 -5.99 -12.63 -9.04
CA LEU A 340 -5.91 -12.17 -7.65
C LEU A 340 -7.17 -11.38 -7.23
N VAL A 341 -8.00 -11.00 -8.16
CA VAL A 341 -9.30 -10.38 -7.91
C VAL A 341 -10.39 -11.41 -8.21
N GLY A 342 -10.42 -12.47 -7.43
CA GLY A 342 -11.59 -13.32 -7.36
C GLY A 342 -12.80 -12.45 -7.03
N GLY A 343 -13.88 -12.52 -7.82
CA GLY A 343 -15.00 -11.59 -7.92
C GLY A 343 -15.76 -11.17 -6.64
N HIS A 344 -15.17 -11.22 -5.46
CA HIS A 344 -15.79 -10.93 -4.17
C HIS A 344 -14.86 -10.32 -3.13
N VAL A 345 -13.81 -9.61 -3.49
CA VAL A 345 -12.88 -9.05 -2.50
C VAL A 345 -12.88 -7.54 -2.46
N MET A 346 -14.03 -6.99 -2.47
CA MET A 346 -14.36 -5.95 -1.52
C MET A 346 -15.27 -6.62 -0.50
N SER A 347 -14.67 -7.44 0.36
CA SER A 347 -15.35 -7.79 1.59
C SER A 347 -15.56 -6.49 2.31
N LEU A 348 -16.78 -6.01 2.31
CA LEU A 348 -17.26 -5.11 3.34
C LEU A 348 -16.78 -5.66 4.68
N LEU A 349 -15.60 -5.26 5.14
CA LEU A 349 -15.31 -5.21 6.54
C LEU A 349 -16.07 -3.98 7.06
N VAL A 350 -17.38 -4.05 6.98
CA VAL A 350 -18.23 -3.31 7.90
C VAL A 350 -17.80 -3.87 9.25
N ALA A 351 -17.04 -3.07 9.98
CA ALA A 351 -16.75 -3.38 11.37
C ALA A 351 -18.09 -3.51 12.07
N SER A 352 -18.48 -4.77 12.34
CA SER A 352 -19.56 -5.10 13.27
C SER A 352 -19.10 -4.83 14.70
#